data_6484cc4bb5ae053762c01b03b87d29dd
#
_entry.id   6484cc4bb5ae053762c01b03b87d29dd
#
_cell.length_a   1.000
_cell.length_b   1.000
_cell.length_c   1.000
_cell.angle_alpha   90.00
_cell.angle_beta   90.00
_cell.angle_gamma   90.00
#
_symmetry.space_group_name_H-M   'P 1'
#
loop_
_entity.id
_entity.type
_entity.pdbx_description
1 polymer ?
#
loop_
_entity_poly.entity_id
_entity_poly.type
_entity_poly.pdbx_seq_one_letter_code
_entity_poly.pdbx_strand_id
1 'polypeptide(L)'
;SDTIVVMSEGRIQQIGVPTDIYNEPINSFVADFIGESNILNGVMIKDKAVTFCGHEFECVDTGFGEQMQVDVVIRPEDIYIFDVSDAAQLTGTVTSCIFKGVHYEMLVQTREGYELMVQDYHAFEAGREVGLLVKPFDIHVMKKERTCNTFEGKLVDETHVDFLGCNFECLPVQGIEPGSAVQVEVDFQHVILEDN
;
A
#
# COMPACT_ATOMS: atom_id res chain seq x y z
N SER A 1 8.27 -22.87 16.81
CA SER A 1 9.59 -22.56 16.23
C SER A 1 10.14 -21.31 16.89
N ASP A 2 11.40 -21.31 17.23
CA ASP A 2 12.04 -20.17 17.91
C ASP A 2 12.58 -19.15 16.91
N THR A 3 12.67 -19.52 15.64
CA THR A 3 13.14 -18.68 14.55
C THR A 3 12.38 -19.00 13.27
N ILE A 4 11.91 -17.97 12.57
CA ILE A 4 11.31 -18.03 11.25
C ILE A 4 12.28 -17.43 10.23
N VAL A 5 12.39 -18.08 9.08
CA VAL A 5 13.11 -17.58 7.91
C VAL A 5 12.10 -17.42 6.78
N VAL A 6 11.82 -16.20 6.36
CA VAL A 6 10.98 -15.91 5.20
C VAL A 6 11.85 -15.81 3.97
N MET A 7 11.50 -16.54 2.92
CA MET A 7 12.25 -16.59 1.66
C MET A 7 11.33 -16.32 0.47
N SER A 8 11.85 -15.63 -0.51
CA SER A 8 11.20 -15.42 -1.82
C SER A 8 12.25 -15.50 -2.92
N GLU A 9 11.92 -16.17 -4.02
CA GLU A 9 12.79 -16.33 -5.21
C GLU A 9 14.23 -16.76 -4.88
N GLY A 10 14.39 -17.66 -3.89
CA GLY A 10 15.70 -18.16 -3.45
C GLY A 10 16.51 -17.17 -2.60
N ARG A 11 15.93 -16.02 -2.20
CA ARG A 11 16.55 -15.02 -1.35
C ARG A 11 15.87 -14.97 0.00
N ILE A 12 16.65 -14.77 1.06
CA ILE A 12 16.12 -14.53 2.40
C ILE A 12 15.60 -13.10 2.44
N GLN A 13 14.32 -12.96 2.81
CA GLN A 13 13.66 -11.67 3.01
C GLN A 13 13.82 -11.19 4.45
N GLN A 14 13.53 -12.08 5.41
CA GLN A 14 13.64 -11.74 6.82
C GLN A 14 13.95 -13.00 7.66
N ILE A 15 14.70 -12.83 8.75
CA ILE A 15 14.92 -13.83 9.78
C ILE A 15 14.61 -13.18 11.12
N GLY A 16 13.83 -13.84 11.96
CA GLY A 16 13.51 -13.33 13.30
C GLY A 16 12.66 -14.30 14.11
N VAL A 17 12.33 -13.91 15.33
CA VAL A 17 11.35 -14.64 16.14
C VAL A 17 9.93 -14.38 15.60
N PRO A 18 8.97 -15.30 15.83
CA PRO A 18 7.62 -15.18 15.27
C PRO A 18 6.94 -13.84 15.51
N THR A 19 7.07 -13.30 16.71
CA THR A 19 6.48 -12.00 17.08
C THR A 19 7.06 -10.82 16.29
N ASP A 20 8.36 -10.82 16.06
CA ASP A 20 9.02 -9.73 15.33
C ASP A 20 8.68 -9.78 13.84
N ILE A 21 8.66 -11.01 13.26
CA ILE A 21 8.28 -11.19 11.85
C ILE A 21 6.83 -10.74 11.62
N TYR A 22 5.94 -10.98 12.59
CA TYR A 22 4.53 -10.59 12.49
C TYR A 22 4.32 -9.09 12.71
N ASN A 23 4.93 -8.54 13.78
CA ASN A 23 4.69 -7.15 14.20
C ASN A 23 5.55 -6.14 13.43
N GLU A 24 6.77 -6.53 13.01
CA GLU A 24 7.74 -5.66 12.35
C GLU A 24 8.25 -6.32 11.04
N PRO A 25 7.35 -6.59 10.07
CA PRO A 25 7.76 -7.12 8.78
C PRO A 25 8.63 -6.09 8.05
N ILE A 26 9.72 -6.56 7.41
CA ILE A 26 10.70 -5.68 6.76
C ILE A 26 10.16 -5.06 5.45
N ASN A 27 9.19 -5.72 4.82
CA ASN A 27 8.55 -5.27 3.59
C ASN A 27 7.13 -5.82 3.47
N SER A 28 6.37 -5.30 2.48
CA SER A 28 4.98 -5.69 2.22
C SER A 28 4.84 -7.17 1.87
N PHE A 29 5.83 -7.77 1.19
CA PHE A 29 5.83 -9.20 0.90
C PHE A 29 5.84 -10.05 2.17
N VAL A 30 6.71 -9.74 3.14
CA VAL A 30 6.75 -10.45 4.42
C VAL A 30 5.47 -10.25 5.20
N ALA A 31 4.92 -9.03 5.20
CA ALA A 31 3.66 -8.71 5.86
C ALA A 31 2.50 -9.57 5.34
N ASP A 32 2.34 -9.65 4.03
CA ASP A 32 1.29 -10.42 3.37
C ASP A 32 1.51 -11.94 3.50
N PHE A 33 2.77 -12.39 3.39
CA PHE A 33 3.12 -13.82 3.48
C PHE A 33 2.82 -14.42 4.86
N ILE A 34 3.01 -13.65 5.94
CA ILE A 34 2.84 -14.14 7.32
C ILE A 34 1.38 -14.09 7.80
N GLY A 35 0.60 -13.18 7.24
CA GLY A 35 -0.81 -13.05 7.57
C GLY A 35 -1.50 -12.04 6.69
N GLU A 36 -2.81 -12.19 6.51
CA GLU A 36 -3.61 -11.26 5.74
C GLU A 36 -3.37 -9.82 6.19
N SER A 37 -3.22 -8.91 5.23
CA SER A 37 -2.93 -7.50 5.51
C SER A 37 -3.62 -6.60 4.50
N ASN A 38 -4.07 -5.44 4.96
CA ASN A 38 -4.40 -4.35 4.06
C ASN A 38 -3.10 -3.65 3.67
N ILE A 39 -2.73 -3.74 2.40
CA ILE A 39 -1.55 -3.06 1.85
C ILE A 39 -2.05 -1.92 0.96
N LEU A 40 -1.75 -0.70 1.36
CA LEU A 40 -2.28 0.52 0.75
C LEU A 40 -1.15 1.40 0.25
N ASN A 41 -1.38 2.09 -0.86
CA ASN A 41 -0.47 3.13 -1.31
C ASN A 41 -0.61 4.35 -0.39
N GLY A 42 0.50 4.83 0.14
CA GLY A 42 0.56 5.99 0.99
C GLY A 42 1.65 6.98 0.61
N VAL A 43 1.60 8.16 1.20
CA VAL A 43 2.65 9.18 1.09
C VAL A 43 2.99 9.66 2.49
N MET A 44 4.24 9.52 2.88
CA MET A 44 4.77 10.13 4.10
C MET A 44 4.81 11.65 3.93
N ILE A 45 3.97 12.39 4.65
CA ILE A 45 3.96 13.87 4.60
C ILE A 45 5.19 14.41 5.34
N LYS A 46 5.43 13.87 6.50
CA LYS A 46 6.55 14.15 7.41
C LYS A 46 6.68 13.00 8.40
N ASP A 47 7.69 13.02 9.23
CA ASP A 47 7.80 12.07 10.35
C ASP A 47 6.48 12.01 11.16
N LYS A 48 6.00 10.82 11.41
CA LYS A 48 4.78 10.50 12.16
C LYS A 48 3.47 10.95 11.51
N ALA A 49 3.47 11.25 10.20
CA ALA A 49 2.27 11.59 9.47
C ALA A 49 2.29 11.00 8.04
N VAL A 50 1.30 10.19 7.71
CA VAL A 50 1.14 9.51 6.44
C VAL A 50 -0.26 9.73 5.88
N THR A 51 -0.37 9.87 4.55
CA THR A 51 -1.67 9.87 3.87
C THR A 51 -1.92 8.54 3.20
N PHE A 52 -3.11 8.00 3.35
CA PHE A 52 -3.64 6.90 2.55
C PHE A 52 -5.17 6.97 2.54
N CYS A 53 -5.82 6.28 1.63
CA CYS A 53 -7.27 6.34 1.43
C CYS A 53 -7.82 7.78 1.34
N GLY A 54 -7.03 8.75 0.87
CA GLY A 54 -7.43 10.15 0.74
C GLY A 54 -7.40 10.97 2.04
N HIS A 55 -6.96 10.40 3.17
CA HIS A 55 -6.93 11.04 4.48
C HIS A 55 -5.54 11.04 5.09
N GLU A 56 -5.27 11.99 5.99
CA GLU A 56 -4.05 12.05 6.80
C GLU A 56 -4.22 11.28 8.10
N PHE A 57 -3.22 10.48 8.45
CA PHE A 57 -3.16 9.69 9.67
C PHE A 57 -1.87 9.97 10.43
N GLU A 58 -1.98 9.97 11.76
CA GLU A 58 -0.80 9.88 12.60
C GLU A 58 -0.25 8.44 12.59
N CYS A 59 1.07 8.29 12.53
CA CYS A 59 1.77 7.02 12.67
C CYS A 59 2.97 7.18 13.61
N VAL A 60 3.69 6.09 13.91
CA VAL A 60 4.88 6.15 14.77
C VAL A 60 6.18 6.22 13.98
N ASP A 61 6.13 5.92 12.70
CA ASP A 61 7.28 5.79 11.83
C ASP A 61 7.96 7.12 11.52
N THR A 62 9.29 7.08 11.38
CA THR A 62 10.15 8.23 11.11
C THR A 62 11.26 7.86 10.12
N GLY A 63 11.91 8.86 9.51
CA GLY A 63 13.10 8.65 8.69
C GLY A 63 12.84 8.20 7.25
N PHE A 64 11.60 8.29 6.78
CA PHE A 64 11.26 8.00 5.37
C PHE A 64 11.53 9.19 4.44
N GLY A 65 11.52 10.42 4.97
CA GLY A 65 11.58 11.66 4.20
C GLY A 65 10.19 12.23 3.91
N GLU A 66 10.17 13.52 3.55
CA GLU A 66 8.93 14.23 3.21
C GLU A 66 8.48 13.89 1.79
N GLN A 67 7.17 13.76 1.58
CA GLN A 67 6.53 13.46 0.29
C GLN A 67 6.99 12.13 -0.34
N MET A 68 7.48 11.19 0.46
CA MET A 68 7.91 9.87 -0.01
C MET A 68 6.74 8.92 -0.18
N GLN A 69 6.66 8.27 -1.33
CA GLN A 69 5.73 7.17 -1.57
C GLN A 69 6.14 5.95 -0.73
N VAL A 70 5.16 5.39 -0.05
CA VAL A 70 5.33 4.28 0.88
C VAL A 70 4.22 3.24 0.72
N ASP A 71 4.47 2.04 1.17
CA ASP A 71 3.41 1.06 1.43
C ASP A 71 2.98 1.21 2.89
N VAL A 72 1.67 1.31 3.09
CA VAL A 72 1.04 1.31 4.41
C VAL A 72 0.41 -0.04 4.63
N VAL A 73 0.83 -0.72 5.68
CA VAL A 73 0.35 -2.06 6.04
C VAL A 73 -0.44 -1.97 7.35
N ILE A 74 -1.66 -2.46 7.32
CA ILE A 74 -2.55 -2.49 8.48
C ILE A 74 -3.17 -3.88 8.58
N ARG A 75 -3.08 -4.50 9.75
CA ARG A 75 -3.70 -5.79 9.99
C ARG A 75 -5.23 -5.66 10.06
N PRO A 76 -6.00 -6.63 9.54
CA PRO A 76 -7.45 -6.58 9.60
C PRO A 76 -8.03 -6.46 11.01
N GLU A 77 -7.38 -7.08 12.00
CA GLU A 77 -7.75 -7.04 13.42
C GLU A 77 -7.42 -5.72 14.12
N ASP A 78 -6.59 -4.87 13.52
CA ASP A 78 -6.17 -3.56 14.04
C ASP A 78 -7.03 -2.42 13.51
N ILE A 79 -7.97 -2.72 12.62
CA ILE A 79 -8.99 -1.76 12.16
C ILE A 79 -10.24 -1.87 13.05
N TYR A 80 -10.48 -0.85 13.85
CA TYR A 80 -11.69 -0.77 14.68
C TYR A 80 -12.88 -0.40 13.81
N ILE A 81 -13.93 -1.20 13.86
CA ILE A 81 -15.19 -1.00 13.14
C ILE A 81 -16.33 -0.70 14.12
N PHE A 82 -17.14 0.29 13.82
CA PHE A 82 -18.25 0.71 14.67
C PHE A 82 -19.31 1.47 13.86
N ASP A 83 -20.46 1.78 14.47
CA ASP A 83 -21.47 2.63 13.85
C ASP A 83 -20.92 4.03 13.56
N VAL A 84 -21.29 4.59 12.41
CA VAL A 84 -20.79 5.92 11.98
C VAL A 84 -20.93 6.95 13.09
N SER A 85 -19.82 7.59 13.44
CA SER A 85 -19.73 8.62 14.47
C SER A 85 -18.64 9.64 14.14
N ASP A 86 -18.57 10.74 14.89
CA ASP A 86 -17.52 11.76 14.74
C ASP A 86 -16.10 11.23 15.07
N ALA A 87 -15.98 10.05 15.68
CA ALA A 87 -14.70 9.40 15.96
C ALA A 87 -14.14 8.63 14.74
N ALA A 88 -14.92 8.44 13.67
CA ALA A 88 -14.49 7.72 12.50
C ALA A 88 -13.44 8.52 11.71
N GLN A 89 -12.31 7.89 11.42
CA GLN A 89 -11.28 8.44 10.51
C GLN A 89 -11.65 8.17 9.05
N LEU A 90 -12.27 7.01 8.78
CA LEU A 90 -12.82 6.63 7.49
C LEU A 90 -14.28 6.19 7.68
N THR A 91 -15.06 6.32 6.63
CA THR A 91 -16.42 5.76 6.58
C THR A 91 -16.57 4.91 5.33
N GLY A 92 -17.37 3.86 5.43
CA GLY A 92 -17.58 2.94 4.30
C GLY A 92 -18.83 2.11 4.47
N THR A 93 -19.08 1.25 3.50
CA THR A 93 -20.19 0.29 3.50
C THR A 93 -19.62 -1.13 3.54
N VAL A 94 -20.12 -1.94 4.44
CA VAL A 94 -19.78 -3.38 4.49
C VAL A 94 -20.31 -4.06 3.22
N THR A 95 -19.42 -4.67 2.45
CA THR A 95 -19.78 -5.39 1.22
C THR A 95 -19.89 -6.90 1.44
N SER A 96 -19.15 -7.43 2.42
CA SER A 96 -19.16 -8.85 2.80
C SER A 96 -18.94 -9.00 4.30
N CYS A 97 -19.56 -10.01 4.92
CA CYS A 97 -19.36 -10.39 6.31
C CYS A 97 -19.41 -11.91 6.44
N ILE A 98 -18.31 -12.54 6.80
CA ILE A 98 -18.16 -14.00 6.86
C ILE A 98 -17.64 -14.41 8.25
N PHE A 99 -18.33 -15.35 8.91
CA PHE A 99 -17.86 -15.92 10.15
C PHE A 99 -16.74 -16.95 9.92
N LYS A 100 -15.58 -16.72 10.50
CA LYS A 100 -14.39 -17.60 10.39
C LYS A 100 -14.19 -18.56 11.57
N GLY A 101 -15.23 -18.75 12.36
CA GLY A 101 -15.22 -19.65 13.53
C GLY A 101 -14.89 -18.99 14.86
N VAL A 102 -14.10 -17.92 14.88
CA VAL A 102 -13.74 -17.15 16.10
C VAL A 102 -14.10 -15.68 15.95
N HIS A 103 -13.92 -15.12 14.78
CA HIS A 103 -14.19 -13.71 14.44
C HIS A 103 -14.98 -13.63 13.12
N TYR A 104 -15.47 -12.45 12.82
CA TYR A 104 -16.03 -12.12 11.52
C TYR A 104 -14.97 -11.41 10.69
N GLU A 105 -14.85 -11.84 9.43
CA GLU A 105 -14.07 -11.15 8.41
C GLU A 105 -15.04 -10.34 7.55
N MET A 106 -14.79 -9.08 7.46
CA MET A 106 -15.65 -8.13 6.73
C MET A 106 -14.84 -7.38 5.69
N LEU A 107 -15.41 -7.22 4.50
CA LEU A 107 -14.90 -6.29 3.50
C LEU A 107 -15.69 -5.00 3.59
N VAL A 108 -14.99 -3.89 3.69
CA VAL A 108 -15.58 -2.56 3.79
C VAL A 108 -15.09 -1.71 2.63
N GLN A 109 -16.02 -1.26 1.79
CA GLN A 109 -15.73 -0.30 0.73
C GLN A 109 -15.84 1.11 1.29
N THR A 110 -14.73 1.86 1.34
CA THR A 110 -14.72 3.25 1.78
C THR A 110 -15.41 4.16 0.77
N ARG A 111 -15.80 5.36 1.19
CA ARG A 111 -16.41 6.36 0.29
C ARG A 111 -15.47 6.81 -0.82
N GLU A 112 -14.17 6.75 -0.58
CA GLU A 112 -13.10 7.07 -1.53
C GLU A 112 -12.83 5.93 -2.53
N GLY A 113 -13.50 4.77 -2.36
CA GLY A 113 -13.42 3.63 -3.27
C GLY A 113 -12.36 2.59 -2.92
N TYR A 114 -11.76 2.65 -1.74
CA TYR A 114 -10.83 1.63 -1.25
C TYR A 114 -11.58 0.48 -0.59
N GLU A 115 -11.12 -0.74 -0.80
CA GLU A 115 -11.62 -1.92 -0.11
C GLU A 115 -10.67 -2.28 1.02
N LEU A 116 -11.20 -2.40 2.25
CA LEU A 116 -10.46 -2.77 3.44
C LEU A 116 -11.03 -4.06 4.03
N MET A 117 -10.15 -4.98 4.37
CA MET A 117 -10.48 -6.15 5.15
C MET A 117 -10.42 -5.80 6.64
N VAL A 118 -11.46 -6.15 7.37
CA VAL A 118 -11.59 -5.91 8.82
C VAL A 118 -11.95 -7.20 9.52
N GLN A 119 -11.32 -7.47 10.66
CA GLN A 119 -11.66 -8.59 11.52
C GLN A 119 -12.14 -8.09 12.88
N ASP A 120 -13.34 -8.51 13.28
CA ASP A 120 -13.91 -8.17 14.58
C ASP A 120 -14.74 -9.33 15.16
N TYR A 121 -14.96 -9.33 16.46
CA TYR A 121 -15.82 -10.31 17.13
C TYR A 121 -17.32 -10.02 16.92
N HIS A 122 -17.67 -8.81 16.49
CA HIS A 122 -19.02 -8.39 16.19
C HIS A 122 -19.26 -8.33 14.69
N ALA A 123 -20.39 -8.83 14.25
CA ALA A 123 -20.81 -8.77 12.85
C ALA A 123 -21.43 -7.42 12.51
N PHE A 124 -21.02 -6.85 11.39
CA PHE A 124 -21.75 -5.79 10.70
C PHE A 124 -22.23 -6.35 9.36
N GLU A 125 -23.55 -6.34 9.16
CA GLU A 125 -24.17 -6.97 7.97
C GLU A 125 -23.80 -6.20 6.69
N ALA A 126 -23.75 -6.93 5.57
CA ALA A 126 -23.55 -6.32 4.26
C ALA A 126 -24.61 -5.26 3.97
N GLY A 127 -24.21 -4.14 3.42
CA GLY A 127 -25.03 -2.95 3.17
C GLY A 127 -25.08 -1.94 4.32
N ARG A 128 -24.51 -2.26 5.50
CA ARG A 128 -24.44 -1.32 6.64
C ARG A 128 -23.33 -0.29 6.43
N GLU A 129 -23.65 0.98 6.69
CA GLU A 129 -22.64 2.03 6.80
C GLU A 129 -21.92 1.94 8.14
N VAL A 130 -20.59 2.05 8.14
CA VAL A 130 -19.72 1.90 9.29
C VAL A 130 -18.65 2.97 9.33
N GLY A 131 -18.18 3.27 10.54
CA GLY A 131 -16.99 4.05 10.78
C GLY A 131 -15.80 3.13 11.05
N LEU A 132 -14.62 3.54 10.59
CA LEU A 132 -13.35 2.85 10.79
C LEU A 132 -12.37 3.77 11.50
N LEU A 133 -11.55 3.19 12.38
CA LEU A 133 -10.48 3.86 13.08
C LEU A 133 -9.26 2.95 13.17
N VAL A 134 -8.08 3.51 12.91
CA VAL A 134 -6.79 2.84 13.08
C VAL A 134 -5.93 3.66 14.00
N LYS A 135 -5.30 3.03 14.98
CA LYS A 135 -4.40 3.73 15.90
C LYS A 135 -3.03 3.95 15.27
N PRO A 136 -2.29 5.01 15.69
CA PRO A 136 -0.96 5.30 15.14
C PRO A 136 0.06 4.16 15.24
N PHE A 137 -0.02 3.31 16.27
CA PHE A 137 0.88 2.16 16.46
C PHE A 137 0.55 0.98 15.54
N ASP A 138 -0.66 0.93 15.01
CA ASP A 138 -1.18 -0.17 14.21
C ASP A 138 -1.01 0.13 12.71
N ILE A 139 -0.46 1.30 12.37
CA ILE A 139 -0.09 1.72 11.01
C ILE A 139 1.40 1.46 10.82
N HIS A 140 1.76 0.49 9.97
CA HIS A 140 3.15 0.17 9.65
C HIS A 140 3.52 0.77 8.30
N VAL A 141 4.50 1.67 8.29
CA VAL A 141 4.97 2.31 7.06
C VAL A 141 6.20 1.58 6.55
N MET A 142 6.18 1.20 5.29
CA MET A 142 7.28 0.48 4.64
C MET A 142 7.74 1.21 3.41
N LYS A 143 9.04 1.09 3.10
CA LYS A 143 9.56 1.58 1.82
C LYS A 143 8.87 0.83 0.71
N LYS A 144 8.28 1.57 -0.22
CA LYS A 144 7.70 0.98 -1.41
C LYS A 144 8.79 0.25 -2.18
N GLU A 145 8.61 -1.05 -2.40
CA GLU A 145 9.48 -1.79 -3.30
C GLU A 145 9.36 -1.20 -4.70
N ARG A 146 10.48 -1.07 -5.42
CA ARG A 146 10.46 -0.58 -6.80
C ARG A 146 9.69 -1.58 -7.64
N THR A 147 8.51 -1.17 -8.09
CA THR A 147 7.69 -1.93 -9.04
C THR A 147 7.97 -1.51 -10.48
N CYS A 148 8.91 -0.61 -10.70
CA CYS A 148 9.27 -0.07 -12.00
C CYS A 148 10.78 -0.03 -12.23
N ASN A 149 11.18 -0.16 -13.49
CA ASN A 149 12.51 0.20 -13.95
C ASN A 149 12.57 1.71 -14.16
N THR A 150 13.67 2.32 -13.76
CA THR A 150 13.90 3.75 -13.91
C THR A 150 15.04 3.96 -14.92
N PHE A 151 14.82 4.80 -15.90
CA PHE A 151 15.79 5.16 -16.94
C PHE A 151 15.95 6.66 -17.04
N GLU A 152 17.13 7.12 -17.42
CA GLU A 152 17.30 8.48 -17.89
C GLU A 152 16.85 8.58 -19.35
N GLY A 153 16.04 9.57 -19.67
CA GLY A 153 15.49 9.80 -21.00
C GLY A 153 15.48 11.27 -21.35
N LYS A 154 15.03 11.55 -22.56
CA LYS A 154 14.85 12.91 -23.08
C LYS A 154 13.46 13.07 -23.65
N LEU A 155 12.74 14.06 -23.17
CA LEU A 155 11.41 14.38 -23.69
C LEU A 155 11.50 14.86 -25.14
N VAL A 156 10.79 14.21 -26.05
CA VAL A 156 10.76 14.58 -27.49
C VAL A 156 9.63 15.58 -27.73
N ASP A 157 8.44 15.25 -27.24
CA ASP A 157 7.24 16.11 -27.25
C ASP A 157 6.34 15.75 -26.06
N GLU A 158 5.14 16.29 -26.00
CA GLU A 158 4.21 16.09 -24.86
C GLU A 158 3.82 14.62 -24.61
N THR A 159 4.01 13.73 -25.59
CA THR A 159 3.57 12.34 -25.56
C THR A 159 4.65 11.33 -25.92
N HIS A 160 5.89 11.80 -26.19
CA HIS A 160 6.99 10.92 -26.57
C HIS A 160 8.26 11.20 -25.80
N VAL A 161 8.96 10.13 -25.44
CA VAL A 161 10.22 10.15 -24.72
C VAL A 161 11.24 9.23 -25.39
N ASP A 162 12.47 9.69 -25.56
CA ASP A 162 13.61 8.88 -25.98
C ASP A 162 14.35 8.33 -24.76
N PHE A 163 14.48 7.01 -24.67
CA PHE A 163 15.37 6.35 -23.72
C PHE A 163 15.86 5.02 -24.28
N LEU A 164 16.99 4.54 -23.80
CA LEU A 164 17.67 3.35 -24.33
C LEU A 164 17.89 3.36 -25.86
N GLY A 165 17.94 4.54 -26.49
CA GLY A 165 18.11 4.70 -27.92
C GLY A 165 16.86 4.48 -28.77
N CYS A 166 15.69 4.37 -28.15
CA CYS A 166 14.39 4.21 -28.81
C CYS A 166 13.42 5.30 -28.38
N ASN A 167 12.48 5.63 -29.29
CA ASN A 167 11.39 6.55 -29.03
C ASN A 167 10.16 5.77 -28.57
N PHE A 168 9.58 6.18 -27.45
CA PHE A 168 8.39 5.56 -26.85
C PHE A 168 7.28 6.57 -26.65
N GLU A 169 6.05 6.15 -26.85
CA GLU A 169 4.88 6.90 -26.44
C GLU A 169 4.73 6.86 -24.90
N CYS A 170 4.44 7.98 -24.29
CA CYS A 170 4.23 8.12 -22.84
C CYS A 170 2.93 8.85 -22.53
N LEU A 171 2.53 8.83 -21.26
CA LEU A 171 1.43 9.65 -20.78
C LEU A 171 1.74 11.14 -21.03
N PRO A 172 0.73 11.96 -21.38
CA PRO A 172 0.94 13.37 -21.67
C PRO A 172 1.64 14.11 -20.52
N VAL A 173 2.78 14.73 -20.83
CA VAL A 173 3.61 15.49 -19.88
C VAL A 173 3.36 16.97 -20.08
N GLN A 174 2.94 17.69 -19.02
CA GLN A 174 2.70 19.12 -19.07
C GLN A 174 3.78 19.88 -18.30
N GLY A 175 4.15 21.06 -18.80
CA GLY A 175 5.06 21.98 -18.11
C GLY A 175 6.55 21.64 -18.21
N ILE A 176 6.93 20.66 -19.03
CA ILE A 176 8.32 20.35 -19.35
C ILE A 176 8.57 20.62 -20.83
N GLU A 177 9.64 21.36 -21.14
CA GLU A 177 9.98 21.71 -22.52
C GLU A 177 10.54 20.48 -23.28
N PRO A 178 10.19 20.28 -24.57
CA PRO A 178 10.83 19.30 -25.43
C PRO A 178 12.36 19.46 -25.44
N GLY A 179 13.06 18.33 -25.35
CA GLY A 179 14.52 18.31 -25.26
C GLY A 179 15.06 18.27 -23.83
N SER A 180 14.22 18.42 -22.80
CA SER A 180 14.64 18.30 -21.40
C SER A 180 15.00 16.88 -21.03
N ALA A 181 15.99 16.71 -20.14
CA ALA A 181 16.28 15.44 -19.49
C ALA A 181 15.14 15.10 -18.52
N VAL A 182 14.66 13.88 -18.57
CA VAL A 182 13.55 13.38 -17.77
C VAL A 182 13.89 12.00 -17.20
N GLN A 183 13.32 11.67 -16.07
CA GLN A 183 13.33 10.32 -15.54
C GLN A 183 12.11 9.56 -16.07
N VAL A 184 12.36 8.40 -16.68
CA VAL A 184 11.31 7.53 -17.24
C VAL A 184 11.11 6.36 -16.31
N GLU A 185 9.90 6.15 -15.87
CA GLU A 185 9.52 5.00 -15.05
C GLU A 185 8.66 4.04 -15.88
N VAL A 186 9.09 2.79 -15.98
CA VAL A 186 8.37 1.71 -16.68
C VAL A 186 7.98 0.65 -15.68
N ASP A 187 6.69 0.53 -15.42
CA ASP A 187 6.14 -0.48 -14.51
C ASP A 187 6.40 -1.88 -15.08
N PHE A 188 6.86 -2.81 -14.24
CA PHE A 188 7.14 -4.19 -14.64
C PHE A 188 5.91 -4.91 -15.20
N GLN A 189 4.71 -4.56 -14.73
CA GLN A 189 3.46 -5.16 -15.18
C GLN A 189 3.08 -4.76 -16.61
N HIS A 190 3.64 -3.67 -17.12
CA HIS A 190 3.38 -3.16 -18.47
C HIS A 190 4.47 -3.56 -19.48
N VAL A 191 5.48 -4.32 -19.06
CA VAL A 191 6.51 -4.85 -19.98
C VAL A 191 6.02 -6.15 -20.58
N ILE A 192 5.75 -6.13 -21.89
CA ILE A 192 5.37 -7.32 -22.67
C ILE A 192 6.59 -7.76 -23.48
N LEU A 193 6.95 -9.03 -23.38
CA LEU A 193 7.97 -9.65 -24.23
C LEU A 193 7.26 -10.35 -25.39
N GLU A 194 7.55 -9.93 -26.62
CA GLU A 194 7.06 -10.58 -27.83
C GLU A 194 8.25 -11.30 -28.51
N ASP A 195 8.04 -12.56 -28.88
CA ASP A 195 8.98 -13.29 -29.72
C ASP A 195 8.92 -12.75 -31.15
N ASN A 196 10.09 -12.40 -31.73
CA ASN A 196 10.22 -11.97 -33.12
C ASN A 196 10.26 -13.16 -34.08
#